data_372f43bc80ee6beb80b5727fa77b83cf
#
_entry.id   372f43bc80ee6beb80b5727fa77b83cf
#
_cell.length_a   1.000
_cell.length_b   1.000
_cell.length_c   1.000
_cell.angle_alpha   90.00
_cell.angle_beta   90.00
_cell.angle_gamma   90.00
#
_symmetry.space_group_name_H-M   'P 1'
#
loop_
_entity.id
_entity.type
_entity.pdbx_description
1 polymer ?
#
loop_
_entity_poly.entity_id
_entity_poly.type
_entity_poly.pdbx_seq_one_letter_code
_entity_poly.pdbx_strand_id
1 'polypeptide(L)'
;MRPADDAFTAAWPSVVRQLAAHARSIDEGEELAAEAFARAVAHPDEIDDLVAWCTTVGRRLHLDRVRRGAVRDRALPDLARRAEARVPGGTGVDDRLALLHVACDPALGFGSRLVLALRLVCGLDTARIAWHLGIDPRAASARLTRAKRGLAEAAGAFRVPDRLERRARLPAVLECVAAVHAVGQRDALQPDTAADDLGRGALTLATAASLDQPDDAEARALVAVVLLALARRPGRFDDEGVALPLDEVDRTRWDRRLALAGLERAAATAGTGGRFALEASIAALHVAAPTAAATDWTAIAGLHERLVALRPSPAARVAAAVARGRLALRDGGDLDEVAAALARLEHEGAEASRRDASLALADLAWQRGERAEAAARYATLADALPAPLAAFARRRAALA
;
A
#
# COMPACT_ATOMS: atom_id res chain seq x y z
N MET A 1 -11.02 16.44 12.78
CA MET A 1 -11.07 16.10 11.35
C MET A 1 -12.50 16.21 10.87
N ARG A 2 -12.74 16.89 9.76
CA ARG A 2 -14.10 17.18 9.28
C ARG A 2 -14.63 16.01 8.45
N PRO A 3 -15.91 15.64 8.56
CA PRO A 3 -16.55 14.60 7.70
C PRO A 3 -16.36 14.86 6.20
N ALA A 4 -16.06 16.11 5.84
CA ALA A 4 -15.76 16.51 4.47
C ALA A 4 -14.50 15.84 3.89
N ASP A 5 -13.43 15.64 4.69
CA ASP A 5 -12.17 15.10 4.17
C ASP A 5 -12.31 13.64 3.72
N ASP A 6 -13.10 12.83 4.43
CA ASP A 6 -13.40 11.45 4.06
C ASP A 6 -14.21 11.36 2.77
N ALA A 7 -15.20 12.24 2.60
CA ALA A 7 -16.02 12.31 1.40
C ALA A 7 -15.18 12.71 0.17
N PHE A 8 -14.28 13.67 0.33
CA PHE A 8 -13.37 14.09 -0.74
C PHE A 8 -12.42 12.97 -1.17
N THR A 9 -11.77 12.29 -0.20
CA THR A 9 -10.88 11.16 -0.49
C THR A 9 -11.61 10.00 -1.17
N ALA A 10 -12.84 9.72 -0.76
CA ALA A 10 -13.67 8.67 -1.38
C ALA A 10 -14.09 9.01 -2.81
N ALA A 11 -14.43 10.28 -3.09
CA ALA A 11 -14.89 10.75 -4.39
C ALA A 11 -13.75 10.97 -5.41
N TRP A 12 -12.53 11.24 -4.95
CA TRP A 12 -11.38 11.59 -5.77
C TRP A 12 -11.15 10.65 -6.96
N PRO A 13 -11.04 9.32 -6.81
CA PRO A 13 -10.75 8.42 -7.94
C PRO A 13 -11.84 8.44 -9.01
N SER A 14 -13.11 8.51 -8.62
CA SER A 14 -14.23 8.56 -9.56
C SER A 14 -14.23 9.84 -10.38
N VAL A 15 -13.98 10.99 -9.73
CA VAL A 15 -13.91 12.29 -10.42
C VAL A 15 -12.71 12.33 -11.37
N VAL A 16 -11.52 11.94 -10.90
CA VAL A 16 -10.30 11.89 -11.74
C VAL A 16 -10.53 11.00 -12.96
N ARG A 17 -11.05 9.78 -12.78
CA ARG A 17 -11.32 8.87 -13.90
C ARG A 17 -12.27 9.46 -14.93
N GLN A 18 -13.39 10.05 -14.47
CA GLN A 18 -14.39 10.62 -15.36
C GLN A 18 -13.86 11.83 -16.13
N LEU A 19 -13.09 12.70 -15.45
CA LEU A 19 -12.51 13.88 -16.10
C LEU A 19 -11.35 13.52 -17.01
N ALA A 20 -10.51 12.53 -16.65
CA ALA A 20 -9.45 12.03 -17.51
C ALA A 20 -10.01 11.38 -18.79
N ALA A 21 -11.11 10.64 -18.69
CA ALA A 21 -11.80 10.08 -19.85
C ALA A 21 -12.40 11.18 -20.73
N HIS A 22 -12.95 12.23 -20.13
CA HIS A 22 -13.51 13.39 -20.85
C HIS A 22 -12.41 14.20 -21.56
N ALA A 23 -11.32 14.53 -20.86
CA ALA A 23 -10.19 15.28 -21.42
C ALA A 23 -9.25 14.42 -22.28
N ARG A 24 -9.40 13.07 -22.25
CA ARG A 24 -8.50 12.09 -22.87
C ARG A 24 -7.05 12.18 -22.39
N SER A 25 -6.84 12.76 -21.22
CA SER A 25 -5.55 13.00 -20.59
C SER A 25 -5.67 12.81 -19.09
N ILE A 26 -4.76 12.03 -18.49
CA ILE A 26 -4.74 11.83 -17.05
C ILE A 26 -4.28 13.09 -16.31
N ASP A 27 -3.33 13.83 -16.88
CA ASP A 27 -2.84 15.10 -16.33
C ASP A 27 -3.95 16.13 -16.25
N GLU A 28 -4.63 16.36 -17.37
CA GLU A 28 -5.71 17.33 -17.46
C GLU A 28 -6.90 16.89 -16.58
N GLY A 29 -7.23 15.59 -16.56
CA GLY A 29 -8.27 15.05 -15.71
C GLY A 29 -8.00 15.27 -14.23
N GLU A 30 -6.77 15.08 -13.77
CA GLU A 30 -6.37 15.33 -12.39
C GLU A 30 -6.41 16.83 -12.03
N GLU A 31 -5.90 17.71 -12.92
CA GLU A 31 -5.97 19.16 -12.71
C GLU A 31 -7.41 19.66 -12.61
N LEU A 32 -8.28 19.19 -13.51
CA LEU A 32 -9.71 19.54 -13.51
C LEU A 32 -10.39 19.03 -12.23
N ALA A 33 -10.04 17.83 -11.76
CA ALA A 33 -10.54 17.29 -10.51
C ALA A 33 -10.10 18.15 -9.33
N ALA A 34 -8.80 18.47 -9.22
CA ALA A 34 -8.26 19.30 -8.15
C ALA A 34 -8.95 20.69 -8.09
N GLU A 35 -9.15 21.32 -9.24
CA GLU A 35 -9.84 22.62 -9.31
C GLU A 35 -11.32 22.50 -8.94
N ALA A 36 -12.00 21.42 -9.36
CA ALA A 36 -13.39 21.17 -9.01
C ALA A 36 -13.55 20.95 -7.48
N PHE A 37 -12.68 20.15 -6.88
CA PHE A 37 -12.68 19.94 -5.43
C PHE A 37 -12.37 21.23 -4.65
N ALA A 38 -11.42 22.04 -5.11
CA ALA A 38 -11.13 23.32 -4.48
C ALA A 38 -12.37 24.24 -4.45
N ARG A 39 -13.18 24.21 -5.52
CA ARG A 39 -14.46 24.95 -5.56
C ARG A 39 -15.51 24.31 -4.65
N ALA A 40 -15.58 22.98 -4.56
CA ALA A 40 -16.53 22.29 -3.69
C ALA A 40 -16.30 22.64 -2.21
N VAL A 41 -15.04 22.78 -1.79
CA VAL A 41 -14.70 23.23 -0.42
C VAL A 41 -15.26 24.62 -0.08
N ALA A 42 -15.41 25.51 -1.08
CA ALA A 42 -15.97 26.84 -0.88
C ALA A 42 -17.52 26.87 -0.79
N HIS A 43 -18.20 25.79 -1.21
CA HIS A 43 -19.67 25.71 -1.29
C HIS A 43 -20.22 24.39 -0.73
N PRO A 44 -19.88 24.01 0.52
CA PRO A 44 -20.17 22.67 1.03
C PRO A 44 -21.67 22.38 1.20
N ASP A 45 -22.47 23.42 1.47
CA ASP A 45 -23.90 23.28 1.78
C ASP A 45 -24.80 23.15 0.52
N GLU A 46 -24.21 23.29 -0.68
CA GLU A 46 -24.93 23.26 -1.97
C GLU A 46 -24.76 21.92 -2.71
N ILE A 47 -24.07 20.92 -2.10
CA ILE A 47 -23.62 19.71 -2.80
C ILE A 47 -24.25 18.46 -2.19
N ASP A 48 -25.27 17.91 -2.85
CA ASP A 48 -25.88 16.63 -2.47
C ASP A 48 -25.06 15.42 -2.95
N ASP A 49 -24.49 15.48 -4.16
CA ASP A 49 -23.62 14.46 -4.76
C ASP A 49 -22.29 15.07 -5.21
N LEU A 50 -21.28 14.84 -4.41
CA LEU A 50 -19.94 15.41 -4.62
C LEU A 50 -19.31 14.93 -5.94
N VAL A 51 -19.49 13.65 -6.32
CA VAL A 51 -18.93 13.12 -7.57
C VAL A 51 -19.61 13.75 -8.78
N ALA A 52 -20.94 13.80 -8.79
CA ALA A 52 -21.70 14.38 -9.89
C ALA A 52 -21.40 15.89 -10.03
N TRP A 53 -21.36 16.62 -8.91
CA TRP A 53 -21.08 18.05 -8.88
C TRP A 53 -19.66 18.36 -9.39
N CYS A 54 -18.62 17.72 -8.83
CA CYS A 54 -17.23 17.92 -9.24
C CYS A 54 -17.00 17.52 -10.70
N THR A 55 -17.62 16.45 -11.16
CA THR A 55 -17.54 16.04 -12.58
C THR A 55 -18.17 17.09 -13.49
N THR A 56 -19.30 17.65 -13.10
CA THR A 56 -19.99 18.70 -13.88
C THR A 56 -19.16 19.98 -13.93
N VAL A 57 -18.62 20.42 -12.79
CA VAL A 57 -17.75 21.60 -12.71
C VAL A 57 -16.48 21.38 -13.54
N GLY A 58 -15.83 20.23 -13.39
CA GLY A 58 -14.60 19.91 -14.14
C GLY A 58 -14.82 19.89 -15.66
N ARG A 59 -15.94 19.35 -16.14
CA ARG A 59 -16.31 19.40 -17.56
C ARG A 59 -16.50 20.83 -18.06
N ARG A 60 -17.17 21.70 -17.29
CA ARG A 60 -17.33 23.13 -17.65
C ARG A 60 -15.96 23.81 -17.72
N LEU A 61 -15.07 23.55 -16.76
CA LEU A 61 -13.71 24.07 -16.76
C LEU A 61 -12.91 23.64 -18.00
N HIS A 62 -13.02 22.38 -18.38
CA HIS A 62 -12.38 21.87 -19.61
C HIS A 62 -12.92 22.58 -20.84
N LEU A 63 -14.24 22.69 -21.01
CA LEU A 63 -14.85 23.39 -22.13
C LEU A 63 -14.39 24.87 -22.19
N ASP A 64 -14.30 25.56 -21.08
CA ASP A 64 -13.82 26.93 -21.02
C ASP A 64 -12.34 27.07 -21.38
N ARG A 65 -11.49 26.09 -21.01
CA ARG A 65 -10.08 26.00 -21.43
C ARG A 65 -9.99 25.80 -22.95
N VAL A 66 -10.76 24.85 -23.49
CA VAL A 66 -10.81 24.56 -24.95
C VAL A 66 -11.29 25.79 -25.73
N ARG A 67 -12.36 26.47 -25.28
CA ARG A 67 -12.87 27.69 -25.93
C ARG A 67 -11.84 28.82 -25.92
N ARG A 68 -11.14 29.04 -24.79
CA ARG A 68 -10.07 30.05 -24.70
C ARG A 68 -8.87 29.71 -25.58
N GLY A 69 -8.52 28.41 -25.71
CA GLY A 69 -7.50 27.94 -26.63
C GLY A 69 -7.91 28.11 -28.09
N ALA A 70 -9.18 27.79 -28.44
CA ALA A 70 -9.72 27.91 -29.79
C ALA A 70 -9.79 29.38 -30.28
N VAL A 71 -9.98 30.35 -29.41
CA VAL A 71 -9.91 31.78 -29.72
C VAL A 71 -8.47 32.21 -30.10
N ARG A 72 -7.45 31.53 -29.55
CA ARG A 72 -6.04 31.75 -29.94
C ARG A 72 -5.67 31.07 -31.27
N ASP A 73 -6.21 29.87 -31.54
CA ASP A 73 -5.94 29.10 -32.73
C ASP A 73 -7.23 29.00 -33.55
N ARG A 74 -7.35 29.72 -34.63
CA ARG A 74 -8.54 29.80 -35.53
C ARG A 74 -9.01 28.45 -36.13
N ALA A 75 -8.64 27.28 -35.54
CA ALA A 75 -8.75 25.95 -36.16
C ALA A 75 -9.64 24.93 -35.44
N LEU A 76 -10.59 25.26 -34.50
CA LEU A 76 -11.16 24.25 -33.60
C LEU A 76 -12.70 24.20 -33.39
N PRO A 77 -13.58 24.14 -34.44
CA PRO A 77 -14.98 23.73 -34.28
C PRO A 77 -15.15 22.25 -33.89
N ASP A 78 -14.19 21.39 -34.28
CA ASP A 78 -14.30 19.92 -34.10
C ASP A 78 -13.96 19.44 -32.70
N LEU A 79 -13.08 20.11 -31.95
CA LEU A 79 -12.72 19.74 -30.59
C LEU A 79 -13.85 20.05 -29.59
N ALA A 80 -14.59 21.13 -29.78
CA ALA A 80 -15.76 21.47 -28.94
C ALA A 80 -16.87 20.41 -29.07
N ARG A 81 -17.16 19.92 -30.30
CA ARG A 81 -18.13 18.85 -30.54
C ARG A 81 -17.70 17.50 -29.94
N ARG A 82 -16.41 17.19 -29.94
CA ARG A 82 -15.87 15.97 -29.33
C ARG A 82 -15.88 16.02 -27.80
N ALA A 83 -15.76 17.21 -27.20
CA ALA A 83 -15.84 17.42 -25.76
C ALA A 83 -17.28 17.25 -25.21
N GLU A 84 -18.31 17.41 -26.06
CA GLU A 84 -19.73 17.19 -25.70
C GLU A 84 -20.16 15.72 -25.81
N ALA A 85 -19.33 14.84 -26.37
CA ALA A 85 -19.66 13.42 -26.50
C ALA A 85 -19.74 12.77 -25.10
N ARG A 86 -20.89 12.17 -24.84
CA ARG A 86 -21.17 11.43 -23.58
C ARG A 86 -20.16 10.31 -23.42
N VAL A 87 -19.36 10.36 -22.36
CA VAL A 87 -18.48 9.24 -21.98
C VAL A 87 -19.37 8.01 -21.78
N PRO A 88 -19.11 6.87 -22.44
CA PRO A 88 -19.89 5.66 -22.25
C PRO A 88 -19.91 5.31 -20.75
N GLY A 89 -21.11 4.97 -20.26
CA GLY A 89 -21.33 4.57 -18.88
C GLY A 89 -20.44 3.40 -18.49
N GLY A 90 -20.21 3.28 -17.22
CA GLY A 90 -19.32 2.41 -16.47
C GLY A 90 -18.69 1.22 -17.19
N THR A 91 -17.40 1.09 -17.05
CA THR A 91 -16.60 -0.05 -17.58
C THR A 91 -16.91 -1.37 -16.85
N GLY A 92 -17.90 -1.39 -15.95
CA GLY A 92 -18.21 -2.55 -15.09
C GLY A 92 -17.13 -2.84 -14.03
N VAL A 93 -16.14 -1.96 -13.89
CA VAL A 93 -15.02 -2.08 -12.95
C VAL A 93 -15.05 -0.89 -12.00
N ASP A 94 -14.75 -1.13 -10.74
CA ASP A 94 -14.55 -0.09 -9.73
C ASP A 94 -13.59 1.00 -10.24
N ASP A 95 -13.92 2.28 -10.01
CA ASP A 95 -13.17 3.41 -10.55
C ASP A 95 -11.73 3.47 -10.04
N ARG A 96 -11.48 3.06 -8.79
CA ARG A 96 -10.13 2.98 -8.20
C ARG A 96 -9.31 1.90 -8.89
N LEU A 97 -9.93 0.73 -9.10
CA LEU A 97 -9.27 -0.38 -9.80
C LEU A 97 -9.02 -0.02 -11.27
N ALA A 98 -9.94 0.67 -11.94
CA ALA A 98 -9.75 1.15 -13.30
C ALA A 98 -8.54 2.08 -13.42
N LEU A 99 -8.41 3.07 -12.51
CA LEU A 99 -7.24 3.96 -12.46
C LEU A 99 -5.96 3.20 -12.12
N LEU A 100 -6.03 2.22 -11.24
CA LEU A 100 -4.87 1.39 -10.89
C LEU A 100 -4.37 0.58 -12.08
N HIS A 101 -5.26 0.02 -12.89
CA HIS A 101 -4.89 -0.64 -14.14
C HIS A 101 -4.24 0.32 -15.15
N VAL A 102 -4.69 1.57 -15.22
CA VAL A 102 -4.03 2.60 -16.03
C VAL A 102 -2.64 2.93 -15.49
N ALA A 103 -2.50 3.14 -14.17
CA ALA A 103 -1.22 3.40 -13.52
C ALA A 103 -0.22 2.24 -13.65
N CYS A 104 -0.72 1.00 -13.76
CA CYS A 104 0.09 -0.21 -13.94
C CYS A 104 0.39 -0.53 -15.41
N ASP A 105 0.53 0.48 -16.26
CA ASP A 105 0.93 0.28 -17.66
C ASP A 105 2.27 -0.45 -17.75
N PRO A 106 2.40 -1.45 -18.67
CA PRO A 106 3.63 -2.24 -18.83
C PRO A 106 4.88 -1.41 -19.16
N ALA A 107 4.71 -0.26 -19.82
CA ALA A 107 5.82 0.64 -20.17
C ALA A 107 6.43 1.34 -18.96
N LEU A 108 5.75 1.33 -17.80
CA LEU A 108 6.22 1.98 -16.59
C LEU A 108 6.95 1.01 -15.66
N GLY A 109 8.06 1.46 -15.08
CA GLY A 109 8.72 0.73 -13.99
C GLY A 109 7.91 0.80 -12.68
N PHE A 110 8.15 -0.15 -11.77
CA PHE A 110 7.41 -0.29 -10.50
C PHE A 110 7.33 1.01 -9.69
N GLY A 111 8.45 1.74 -9.53
CA GLY A 111 8.46 3.00 -8.76
C GLY A 111 7.55 4.09 -9.36
N SER A 112 7.39 4.14 -10.69
CA SER A 112 6.46 5.04 -11.38
C SER A 112 5.02 4.60 -11.18
N ARG A 113 4.73 3.31 -11.29
CA ARG A 113 3.40 2.73 -11.04
C ARG A 113 2.94 3.02 -9.61
N LEU A 114 3.81 2.82 -8.63
CA LEU A 114 3.48 3.06 -7.21
C LEU A 114 3.18 4.54 -6.95
N VAL A 115 3.99 5.46 -7.46
CA VAL A 115 3.75 6.91 -7.28
C VAL A 115 2.42 7.34 -7.92
N LEU A 116 2.10 6.81 -9.11
CA LEU A 116 0.81 7.06 -9.76
C LEU A 116 -0.36 6.46 -8.96
N ALA A 117 -0.21 5.24 -8.44
CA ALA A 117 -1.23 4.61 -7.59
C ALA A 117 -1.51 5.44 -6.34
N LEU A 118 -0.46 5.88 -5.62
CA LEU A 118 -0.61 6.72 -4.43
C LEU A 118 -1.28 8.07 -4.76
N ARG A 119 -0.96 8.66 -5.92
CA ARG A 119 -1.53 9.95 -6.33
C ARG A 119 -2.96 9.82 -6.84
N LEU A 120 -3.19 8.97 -7.83
CA LEU A 120 -4.45 8.92 -8.58
C LEU A 120 -5.52 8.09 -7.87
N VAL A 121 -5.10 7.03 -7.16
CA VAL A 121 -6.02 6.07 -6.54
C VAL A 121 -6.20 6.34 -5.06
N CYS A 122 -5.09 6.66 -4.34
CA CYS A 122 -5.15 6.96 -2.91
C CYS A 122 -5.34 8.47 -2.63
N GLY A 123 -5.24 9.34 -3.65
CA GLY A 123 -5.47 10.79 -3.49
C GLY A 123 -4.37 11.54 -2.73
N LEU A 124 -3.21 10.92 -2.49
CA LEU A 124 -2.14 11.55 -1.71
C LEU A 124 -1.51 12.71 -2.46
N ASP A 125 -1.20 13.78 -1.76
CA ASP A 125 -0.37 14.85 -2.29
C ASP A 125 1.11 14.44 -2.38
N THR A 126 1.91 15.26 -3.06
CA THR A 126 3.33 14.94 -3.31
C THR A 126 4.15 14.90 -2.03
N ALA A 127 3.82 15.72 -1.02
CA ALA A 127 4.53 15.75 0.25
C ALA A 127 4.28 14.46 1.05
N ARG A 128 3.03 13.99 1.07
CA ARG A 128 2.67 12.71 1.70
C ARG A 128 3.26 11.52 0.97
N ILE A 129 3.26 11.52 -0.37
CA ILE A 129 3.93 10.48 -1.16
C ILE A 129 5.42 10.44 -0.81
N ALA A 130 6.08 11.59 -0.72
CA ALA A 130 7.50 11.68 -0.34
C ALA A 130 7.75 11.09 1.04
N TRP A 131 6.93 11.48 2.02
CA TRP A 131 7.01 10.98 3.39
C TRP A 131 6.84 9.45 3.46
N HIS A 132 5.81 8.90 2.81
CA HIS A 132 5.54 7.46 2.79
C HIS A 132 6.65 6.64 2.12
N LEU A 133 7.26 7.20 1.07
CA LEU A 133 8.34 6.52 0.34
C LEU A 133 9.74 6.77 0.94
N GLY A 134 9.85 7.65 1.94
CA GLY A 134 11.13 8.03 2.54
C GLY A 134 12.06 8.72 1.54
N ILE A 135 11.51 9.58 0.65
CA ILE A 135 12.28 10.32 -0.36
C ILE A 135 12.05 11.82 -0.23
N ASP A 136 12.96 12.61 -0.81
CA ASP A 136 12.79 14.06 -0.87
C ASP A 136 11.54 14.48 -1.66
N PRO A 137 10.76 15.50 -1.23
CA PRO A 137 9.57 15.98 -1.94
C PRO A 137 9.81 16.37 -3.40
N ARG A 138 10.98 16.96 -3.72
CA ARG A 138 11.35 17.27 -5.11
C ARG A 138 11.57 16.01 -5.93
N ALA A 139 12.17 14.97 -5.32
CA ALA A 139 12.35 13.68 -5.96
C ALA A 139 11.00 12.99 -6.23
N ALA A 140 10.05 13.07 -5.29
CA ALA A 140 8.69 12.56 -5.47
C ALA A 140 7.96 13.30 -6.61
N SER A 141 8.03 14.63 -6.66
CA SER A 141 7.45 15.46 -7.72
C SER A 141 8.03 15.11 -9.09
N ALA A 142 9.37 15.05 -9.19
CA ALA A 142 10.05 14.70 -10.43
C ALA A 142 9.71 13.28 -10.90
N ARG A 143 9.55 12.32 -9.97
CA ARG A 143 9.13 10.95 -10.28
C ARG A 143 7.70 10.92 -10.78
N LEU A 144 6.80 11.65 -10.14
CA LEU A 144 5.39 11.74 -10.57
C LEU A 144 5.28 12.34 -11.98
N THR A 145 5.97 13.46 -12.25
CA THR A 145 6.00 14.10 -13.58
C THR A 145 6.52 13.15 -14.68
N ARG A 146 7.63 12.43 -14.39
CA ARG A 146 8.15 11.44 -15.34
C ARG A 146 7.19 10.28 -15.56
N ALA A 147 6.54 9.80 -14.49
CA ALA A 147 5.57 8.70 -14.59
C ALA A 147 4.36 9.08 -15.44
N LYS A 148 3.82 10.28 -15.26
CA LYS A 148 2.70 10.80 -16.05
C LYS A 148 3.08 10.98 -17.52
N ARG A 149 4.25 11.57 -17.78
CA ARG A 149 4.76 11.70 -19.14
C ARG A 149 4.95 10.36 -19.82
N GLY A 150 5.59 9.39 -19.15
CA GLY A 150 5.76 8.04 -19.68
C GLY A 150 4.43 7.34 -19.95
N LEU A 151 3.42 7.56 -19.10
CA LEU A 151 2.08 7.02 -19.34
C LEU A 151 1.42 7.68 -20.58
N ALA A 152 1.53 9.00 -20.74
CA ALA A 152 1.00 9.71 -21.90
C ALA A 152 1.68 9.30 -23.22
N GLU A 153 2.99 9.10 -23.19
CA GLU A 153 3.76 8.60 -24.33
C GLU A 153 3.37 7.16 -24.72
N ALA A 154 3.17 6.28 -23.74
CA ALA A 154 2.84 4.88 -23.98
C ALA A 154 1.39 4.66 -24.43
N ALA A 155 0.43 5.35 -23.77
CA ALA A 155 -1.00 5.13 -23.99
C ALA A 155 -1.62 6.08 -25.03
N GLY A 156 -0.96 7.18 -25.36
CA GLY A 156 -1.48 8.25 -26.22
C GLY A 156 -2.64 8.98 -25.55
N ALA A 157 -3.85 8.45 -25.67
CA ALA A 157 -5.03 9.00 -25.00
C ALA A 157 -5.45 8.14 -23.79
N PHE A 158 -5.99 8.79 -22.76
CA PHE A 158 -6.52 8.07 -21.60
C PHE A 158 -7.62 7.09 -22.00
N ARG A 159 -7.46 5.84 -21.64
CA ARG A 159 -8.46 4.78 -21.71
C ARG A 159 -8.29 3.78 -20.58
N VAL A 160 -9.38 3.23 -20.11
CA VAL A 160 -9.34 2.08 -19.18
C VAL A 160 -9.06 0.82 -20.01
N PRO A 161 -8.10 -0.03 -19.60
CA PRO A 161 -7.81 -1.29 -20.28
C PRO A 161 -9.04 -2.21 -20.34
N ASP A 162 -9.16 -2.98 -21.41
CA ASP A 162 -10.20 -4.00 -21.53
C ASP A 162 -9.92 -5.19 -20.60
N ARG A 163 -10.84 -6.18 -20.56
CA ARG A 163 -10.74 -7.32 -19.64
C ARG A 163 -9.47 -8.15 -19.86
N LEU A 164 -9.06 -8.35 -21.11
CA LEU A 164 -7.86 -9.14 -21.44
C LEU A 164 -6.58 -8.39 -21.01
N GLU A 165 -6.51 -7.11 -21.31
CA GLU A 165 -5.42 -6.24 -20.90
C GLU A 165 -5.34 -6.14 -19.36
N ARG A 166 -6.48 -6.03 -18.66
CA ARG A 166 -6.51 -6.04 -17.19
C ARG A 166 -5.96 -7.33 -16.61
N ARG A 167 -6.34 -8.48 -17.19
CA ARG A 167 -5.78 -9.78 -16.80
C ARG A 167 -4.26 -9.83 -16.98
N ALA A 168 -3.74 -9.32 -18.09
CA ALA A 168 -2.30 -9.25 -18.35
C ALA A 168 -1.57 -8.32 -17.37
N ARG A 169 -2.21 -7.22 -16.93
CA ARG A 169 -1.65 -6.26 -15.97
C ARG A 169 -1.83 -6.69 -14.50
N LEU A 170 -2.63 -7.72 -14.21
CA LEU A 170 -2.98 -8.13 -12.85
C LEU A 170 -1.77 -8.35 -11.93
N PRO A 171 -0.69 -9.04 -12.33
CA PRO A 171 0.47 -9.20 -11.46
C PRO A 171 1.06 -7.88 -10.98
N ALA A 172 1.16 -6.88 -11.88
CA ALA A 172 1.65 -5.55 -11.54
C ALA A 172 0.69 -4.76 -10.64
N VAL A 173 -0.62 -4.94 -10.85
CA VAL A 173 -1.68 -4.37 -10.00
C VAL A 173 -1.58 -4.93 -8.59
N LEU A 174 -1.48 -6.25 -8.43
CA LEU A 174 -1.36 -6.89 -7.11
C LEU A 174 -0.09 -6.44 -6.37
N GLU A 175 1.03 -6.28 -7.09
CA GLU A 175 2.25 -5.73 -6.49
C GLU A 175 2.08 -4.28 -6.02
N CYS A 176 1.39 -3.44 -6.78
CA CYS A 176 1.08 -2.07 -6.36
C CYS A 176 0.14 -2.05 -5.15
N VAL A 177 -0.89 -2.90 -5.10
CA VAL A 177 -1.78 -3.01 -3.94
C VAL A 177 -1.01 -3.47 -2.70
N ALA A 178 -0.13 -4.47 -2.84
CA ALA A 178 0.72 -4.94 -1.76
C ALA A 178 1.67 -3.83 -1.25
N ALA A 179 2.20 -2.99 -2.16
CA ALA A 179 3.03 -1.85 -1.79
C ALA A 179 2.23 -0.75 -1.07
N VAL A 180 1.01 -0.44 -1.52
CA VAL A 180 0.08 0.47 -0.82
C VAL A 180 -0.22 -0.07 0.58
N HIS A 181 -0.47 -1.39 0.71
CA HIS A 181 -0.65 -2.04 2.00
C HIS A 181 0.59 -1.90 2.90
N ALA A 182 1.79 -2.16 2.36
CA ALA A 182 3.05 -2.03 3.12
C ALA A 182 3.29 -0.59 3.60
N VAL A 183 2.96 0.41 2.77
CA VAL A 183 2.97 1.82 3.16
C VAL A 183 1.97 2.07 4.29
N GLY A 184 0.75 1.57 4.18
CA GLY A 184 -0.28 1.67 5.20
C GLY A 184 0.06 0.97 6.53
N GLN A 185 0.96 -0.01 6.52
CA GLN A 185 1.48 -0.61 7.75
C GLN A 185 2.34 0.38 8.56
N ARG A 186 3.03 1.31 7.90
CA ARG A 186 3.74 2.41 8.58
C ARG A 186 2.78 3.43 9.16
N ASP A 187 1.68 3.74 8.46
CA ASP A 187 0.64 4.66 8.95
C ASP A 187 -0.07 4.12 10.19
N ALA A 188 -0.21 2.79 10.29
CA ALA A 188 -0.72 2.15 11.51
C ALA A 188 0.14 2.45 12.73
N LEU A 189 1.38 2.89 12.53
CA LEU A 189 2.29 3.35 13.58
C LEU A 189 2.12 4.85 13.92
N GLN A 190 1.23 5.57 13.20
CA GLN A 190 0.88 6.97 13.49
C GLN A 190 -0.65 7.13 13.38
N PRO A 191 -1.39 7.11 14.50
CA PRO A 191 -2.84 6.93 14.51
C PRO A 191 -3.68 8.13 14.07
N ASP A 192 -3.11 9.23 13.58
CA ASP A 192 -3.80 10.53 13.53
C ASP A 192 -4.78 10.76 12.38
N THR A 193 -4.97 9.85 11.42
CA THR A 193 -5.94 10.09 10.34
C THR A 193 -6.66 8.82 9.87
N ALA A 194 -7.93 8.67 10.23
CA ALA A 194 -8.79 7.59 9.72
C ALA A 194 -9.11 7.76 8.22
N ALA A 195 -9.09 8.99 7.70
CA ALA A 195 -9.37 9.33 6.30
C ALA A 195 -8.34 8.77 5.33
N ASP A 196 -7.11 8.61 5.79
CA ASP A 196 -5.98 8.20 4.99
C ASP A 196 -5.54 6.75 5.28
N ASP A 197 -6.45 5.90 5.75
CA ASP A 197 -6.15 4.51 6.06
C ASP A 197 -5.81 3.72 4.79
N LEU A 198 -4.56 3.82 4.36
CA LEU A 198 -4.03 3.09 3.20
C LEU A 198 -4.18 1.57 3.37
N GLY A 199 -4.20 1.06 4.60
CA GLY A 199 -4.48 -0.35 4.87
C GLY A 199 -5.90 -0.75 4.44
N ARG A 200 -6.91 0.04 4.78
CA ARG A 200 -8.29 -0.17 4.33
C ARG A 200 -8.45 0.12 2.83
N GLY A 201 -7.77 1.13 2.31
CA GLY A 201 -7.69 1.40 0.87
C GLY A 201 -7.13 0.20 0.10
N ALA A 202 -6.05 -0.42 0.60
CA ALA A 202 -5.48 -1.63 0.02
C ALA A 202 -6.45 -2.82 0.06
N LEU A 203 -7.25 -2.98 1.14
CA LEU A 203 -8.29 -4.00 1.21
C LEU A 203 -9.36 -3.81 0.13
N THR A 204 -9.82 -2.57 -0.06
CA THR A 204 -10.78 -2.24 -1.11
C THR A 204 -10.23 -2.60 -2.49
N LEU A 205 -8.99 -2.22 -2.79
CA LEU A 205 -8.33 -2.51 -4.07
C LEU A 205 -8.10 -4.01 -4.29
N ALA A 206 -7.61 -4.73 -3.27
CA ALA A 206 -7.41 -6.17 -3.33
C ALA A 206 -8.73 -6.91 -3.58
N THR A 207 -9.81 -6.49 -2.89
CA THR A 207 -11.15 -7.05 -3.07
C THR A 207 -11.67 -6.78 -4.48
N ALA A 208 -11.55 -5.54 -4.98
CA ALA A 208 -11.97 -5.18 -6.33
C ALA A 208 -11.19 -5.99 -7.39
N ALA A 209 -9.88 -6.16 -7.24
CA ALA A 209 -9.04 -6.97 -8.13
C ALA A 209 -9.45 -8.46 -8.12
N SER A 210 -9.76 -9.00 -6.94
CA SER A 210 -10.25 -10.38 -6.79
C SER A 210 -11.64 -10.58 -7.43
N LEU A 211 -12.53 -9.57 -7.39
CA LEU A 211 -13.84 -9.62 -8.04
C LEU A 211 -13.75 -9.47 -9.57
N ASP A 212 -12.79 -8.65 -10.06
CA ASP A 212 -12.56 -8.52 -11.52
C ASP A 212 -11.94 -9.79 -12.13
N GLN A 213 -11.13 -10.52 -11.35
CA GLN A 213 -10.45 -11.77 -11.75
C GLN A 213 -10.68 -12.88 -10.72
N PRO A 214 -11.91 -13.44 -10.61
CA PRO A 214 -12.30 -14.34 -9.52
C PRO A 214 -11.55 -15.67 -9.52
N ASP A 215 -11.06 -16.09 -10.68
CA ASP A 215 -10.31 -17.35 -10.84
C ASP A 215 -8.82 -17.21 -10.45
N ASP A 216 -8.32 -15.97 -10.24
CA ASP A 216 -6.93 -15.75 -9.90
C ASP A 216 -6.69 -15.98 -8.40
N ALA A 217 -5.86 -16.97 -8.07
CA ALA A 217 -5.57 -17.38 -6.70
C ALA A 217 -4.76 -16.30 -5.96
N GLU A 218 -3.85 -15.61 -6.64
CA GLU A 218 -3.02 -14.57 -6.03
C GLU A 218 -3.83 -13.31 -5.67
N ALA A 219 -4.80 -12.93 -6.50
CA ALA A 219 -5.73 -11.85 -6.17
C ALA A 219 -6.55 -12.18 -4.91
N ARG A 220 -7.06 -13.41 -4.81
CA ARG A 220 -7.79 -13.87 -3.60
C ARG A 220 -6.89 -13.95 -2.37
N ALA A 221 -5.66 -14.43 -2.54
CA ALA A 221 -4.68 -14.55 -1.47
C ALA A 221 -4.25 -13.18 -0.92
N LEU A 222 -4.08 -12.17 -1.79
CA LEU A 222 -3.77 -10.80 -1.35
C LEU A 222 -4.86 -10.21 -0.46
N VAL A 223 -6.13 -10.51 -0.73
CA VAL A 223 -7.24 -10.13 0.18
C VAL A 223 -7.03 -10.73 1.57
N ALA A 224 -6.64 -12.02 1.64
CA ALA A 224 -6.35 -12.67 2.93
C ALA A 224 -5.18 -12.01 3.66
N VAL A 225 -4.08 -11.71 2.97
CA VAL A 225 -2.92 -11.00 3.56
C VAL A 225 -3.34 -9.71 4.23
N VAL A 226 -4.11 -8.87 3.50
CA VAL A 226 -4.53 -7.56 4.00
C VAL A 226 -5.53 -7.69 5.15
N LEU A 227 -6.52 -8.60 5.06
CA LEU A 227 -7.47 -8.86 6.14
C LEU A 227 -6.79 -9.29 7.43
N LEU A 228 -5.85 -10.26 7.35
CA LEU A 228 -5.13 -10.78 8.51
C LEU A 228 -4.19 -9.73 9.13
N ALA A 229 -3.62 -8.86 8.33
CA ALA A 229 -2.81 -7.75 8.82
C ALA A 229 -3.67 -6.69 9.54
N LEU A 230 -4.82 -6.31 8.97
CA LEU A 230 -5.77 -5.38 9.59
C LEU A 230 -6.37 -5.96 10.87
N ALA A 231 -6.65 -7.27 10.90
CA ALA A 231 -7.16 -7.94 12.09
C ALA A 231 -6.22 -7.79 13.29
N ARG A 232 -4.90 -7.87 13.07
CA ARG A 232 -3.89 -7.78 14.14
C ARG A 232 -3.57 -6.35 14.57
N ARG A 233 -3.98 -5.35 13.78
CA ARG A 233 -3.62 -3.94 13.99
C ARG A 233 -3.94 -3.41 15.39
N PRO A 234 -5.13 -3.65 15.98
CA PRO A 234 -5.46 -3.10 17.29
C PRO A 234 -4.58 -3.61 18.44
N GLY A 235 -3.98 -4.79 18.31
CA GLY A 235 -3.12 -5.38 19.35
C GLY A 235 -1.63 -5.07 19.20
N ARG A 236 -1.24 -4.25 18.22
CA ARG A 236 0.19 -3.97 17.94
C ARG A 236 0.79 -2.86 18.79
N PHE A 237 -0.04 -2.15 19.56
CA PHE A 237 0.36 -1.02 20.37
C PHE A 237 -0.21 -1.17 21.77
N ASP A 238 0.53 -0.69 22.77
CA ASP A 238 -0.02 -0.48 24.10
C ASP A 238 -0.94 0.75 24.15
N ASP A 239 -1.46 1.05 25.34
CA ASP A 239 -2.38 2.19 25.54
C ASP A 239 -1.68 3.55 25.43
N GLU A 240 -0.34 3.58 25.47
CA GLU A 240 0.49 4.76 25.26
C GLU A 240 0.88 4.95 23.78
N GLY A 241 0.46 4.04 22.88
CA GLY A 241 0.78 4.06 21.47
C GLY A 241 2.19 3.56 21.13
N VAL A 242 2.85 2.88 22.06
CA VAL A 242 4.17 2.27 21.85
C VAL A 242 3.99 0.93 21.16
N ALA A 243 4.82 0.65 20.15
CA ALA A 243 4.79 -0.62 19.44
C ALA A 243 5.15 -1.79 20.37
N LEU A 244 4.41 -2.88 20.22
CA LEU A 244 4.64 -4.11 20.99
C LEU A 244 5.39 -5.14 20.17
N PRO A 245 6.41 -5.81 20.72
CA PRO A 245 7.03 -6.96 20.09
C PRO A 245 6.03 -8.13 20.04
N LEU A 246 6.30 -9.10 19.18
CA LEU A 246 5.37 -10.21 18.90
C LEU A 246 4.93 -10.98 20.16
N ASP A 247 5.83 -11.08 21.15
CA ASP A 247 5.60 -11.84 22.39
C ASP A 247 4.69 -11.08 23.39
N GLU A 248 4.59 -9.76 23.25
CA GLU A 248 3.82 -8.88 24.13
C GLU A 248 2.51 -8.40 23.49
N VAL A 249 2.27 -8.76 22.21
CA VAL A 249 1.03 -8.38 21.48
C VAL A 249 -0.20 -8.95 22.20
N ASP A 250 -1.15 -8.07 22.50
CA ASP A 250 -2.44 -8.48 23.04
C ASP A 250 -3.37 -8.98 21.93
N ARG A 251 -3.44 -10.30 21.79
CA ARG A 251 -4.27 -10.98 20.78
C ARG A 251 -5.77 -10.87 21.09
N THR A 252 -6.18 -10.51 22.30
CA THR A 252 -7.60 -10.32 22.66
C THR A 252 -8.18 -9.07 22.02
N ARG A 253 -7.34 -8.10 21.68
CA ARG A 253 -7.70 -6.86 20.97
C ARG A 253 -7.85 -7.03 19.46
N TRP A 254 -7.50 -8.18 18.91
CA TRP A 254 -7.58 -8.41 17.47
C TRP A 254 -9.04 -8.42 16.97
N ASP A 255 -9.26 -7.86 15.77
CA ASP A 255 -10.57 -7.90 15.12
C ASP A 255 -10.89 -9.33 14.67
N ARG A 256 -11.74 -10.01 15.45
CA ARG A 256 -12.13 -11.40 15.19
C ARG A 256 -12.85 -11.59 13.86
N ARG A 257 -13.63 -10.59 13.42
CA ARG A 257 -14.38 -10.68 12.17
C ARG A 257 -13.43 -10.65 10.98
N LEU A 258 -12.48 -9.72 10.97
CA LEU A 258 -11.44 -9.66 9.94
C LEU A 258 -10.54 -10.91 9.99
N ALA A 259 -10.19 -11.39 11.18
CA ALA A 259 -9.39 -12.60 11.37
C ALA A 259 -10.06 -13.82 10.74
N LEU A 260 -11.33 -14.09 11.04
CA LEU A 260 -12.07 -15.24 10.50
C LEU A 260 -12.18 -15.14 8.96
N ALA A 261 -12.57 -13.96 8.43
CA ALA A 261 -12.65 -13.76 7.00
C ALA A 261 -11.31 -13.92 6.28
N GLY A 262 -10.20 -13.52 6.93
CA GLY A 262 -8.85 -13.69 6.40
C GLY A 262 -8.39 -15.14 6.42
N LEU A 263 -8.65 -15.88 7.51
CA LEU A 263 -8.32 -17.30 7.65
C LEU A 263 -9.05 -18.16 6.60
N GLU A 264 -10.33 -17.91 6.39
CA GLU A 264 -11.11 -18.60 5.37
C GLU A 264 -10.50 -18.43 3.97
N ARG A 265 -10.15 -17.20 3.59
CA ARG A 265 -9.54 -16.91 2.29
C ARG A 265 -8.12 -17.47 2.15
N ALA A 266 -7.33 -17.43 3.24
CA ALA A 266 -6.00 -18.02 3.25
C ALA A 266 -6.07 -19.54 3.04
N ALA A 267 -7.01 -20.22 3.71
CA ALA A 267 -7.25 -21.65 3.53
C ALA A 267 -7.66 -22.00 2.10
N ALA A 268 -8.51 -21.18 1.47
CA ALA A 268 -8.98 -21.37 0.09
C ALA A 268 -7.86 -21.19 -0.97
N THR A 269 -6.74 -20.56 -0.62
CA THR A 269 -5.59 -20.34 -1.51
C THR A 269 -4.34 -21.10 -1.09
N ALA A 270 -4.38 -21.81 0.04
CA ALA A 270 -3.28 -22.61 0.53
C ALA A 270 -2.87 -23.66 -0.53
N GLY A 271 -1.56 -23.84 -0.69
CA GLY A 271 -1.01 -24.82 -1.63
C GLY A 271 -0.92 -24.38 -3.09
N THR A 272 -1.47 -23.23 -3.50
CA THR A 272 -1.33 -22.71 -4.88
C THR A 272 0.11 -22.26 -5.20
N GLY A 273 0.94 -22.03 -4.18
CA GLY A 273 2.39 -21.81 -4.31
C GLY A 273 2.81 -20.41 -4.80
N GLY A 274 1.88 -19.51 -5.06
CA GLY A 274 2.17 -18.15 -5.43
C GLY A 274 2.65 -17.29 -4.24
N ARG A 275 3.18 -16.10 -4.52
CA ARG A 275 3.71 -15.17 -3.51
C ARG A 275 2.69 -14.85 -2.42
N PHE A 276 1.52 -14.33 -2.83
CA PHE A 276 0.51 -13.89 -1.87
C PHE A 276 -0.14 -15.06 -1.14
N ALA A 277 -0.23 -16.23 -1.78
CA ALA A 277 -0.68 -17.46 -1.13
C ALA A 277 0.28 -17.89 -0.01
N LEU A 278 1.59 -17.78 -0.21
CA LEU A 278 2.60 -18.04 0.83
C LEU A 278 2.50 -16.99 1.96
N GLU A 279 2.42 -15.71 1.62
CA GLU A 279 2.25 -14.61 2.60
C GLU A 279 0.96 -14.77 3.40
N ALA A 280 -0.15 -15.15 2.76
CA ALA A 280 -1.43 -15.42 3.43
C ALA A 280 -1.34 -16.61 4.38
N SER A 281 -0.65 -17.69 3.99
CA SER A 281 -0.43 -18.85 4.85
C SER A 281 0.41 -18.50 6.08
N ILE A 282 1.48 -17.72 5.93
CA ILE A 282 2.29 -17.20 7.04
C ILE A 282 1.43 -16.36 7.99
N ALA A 283 0.66 -15.41 7.43
CA ALA A 283 -0.20 -14.56 8.23
C ALA A 283 -1.29 -15.35 8.97
N ALA A 284 -1.84 -16.40 8.33
CA ALA A 284 -2.83 -17.29 8.93
C ALA A 284 -2.26 -18.08 10.11
N LEU A 285 -1.04 -18.62 10.00
CA LEU A 285 -0.37 -19.32 11.10
C LEU A 285 -0.15 -18.40 12.33
N HIS A 286 0.21 -17.14 12.09
CA HIS A 286 0.32 -16.17 13.17
C HIS A 286 -1.03 -15.86 13.83
N VAL A 287 -2.11 -15.76 13.05
CA VAL A 287 -3.45 -15.40 13.58
C VAL A 287 -4.14 -16.59 14.23
N ALA A 288 -3.96 -17.78 13.72
CA ALA A 288 -4.56 -18.99 14.25
C ALA A 288 -3.94 -19.42 15.60
N ALA A 289 -2.69 -19.05 15.87
CA ALA A 289 -2.03 -19.39 17.12
C ALA A 289 -2.62 -18.60 18.29
N PRO A 290 -3.01 -19.26 19.42
CA PRO A 290 -3.58 -18.59 20.59
C PRO A 290 -2.56 -17.70 21.33
N THR A 291 -1.28 -18.06 21.27
CA THR A 291 -0.17 -17.31 21.88
C THR A 291 1.04 -17.25 20.93
N ALA A 292 2.01 -16.39 21.23
CA ALA A 292 3.28 -16.36 20.48
C ALA A 292 4.05 -17.68 20.62
N ALA A 293 4.02 -18.30 21.79
CA ALA A 293 4.68 -19.59 22.05
C ALA A 293 4.03 -20.75 21.26
N ALA A 294 2.70 -20.70 21.04
CA ALA A 294 1.96 -21.72 20.28
C ALA A 294 2.04 -21.52 18.75
N THR A 295 2.76 -20.51 18.28
CA THR A 295 2.94 -20.26 16.83
C THR A 295 3.77 -21.37 16.20
N ASP A 296 3.28 -21.91 15.05
CA ASP A 296 4.02 -22.94 14.30
C ASP A 296 5.19 -22.33 13.50
N TRP A 297 6.29 -22.11 14.23
CA TRP A 297 7.51 -21.55 13.64
C TRP A 297 8.16 -22.45 12.60
N THR A 298 7.95 -23.77 12.68
CA THR A 298 8.47 -24.73 11.70
C THR A 298 7.81 -24.50 10.34
N ALA A 299 6.49 -24.45 10.32
CA ALA A 299 5.74 -24.16 9.11
C ALA A 299 6.05 -22.75 8.57
N ILE A 300 6.13 -21.75 9.42
CA ILE A 300 6.43 -20.36 9.04
C ILE A 300 7.83 -20.25 8.42
N ALA A 301 8.87 -20.87 9.00
CA ALA A 301 10.22 -20.86 8.46
C ALA A 301 10.26 -21.51 7.07
N GLY A 302 9.64 -22.68 6.90
CA GLY A 302 9.55 -23.35 5.60
C GLY A 302 8.80 -22.53 4.54
N LEU A 303 7.74 -21.81 4.92
CA LEU A 303 7.02 -20.92 3.99
C LEU A 303 7.88 -19.72 3.59
N HIS A 304 8.65 -19.14 4.52
CA HIS A 304 9.58 -18.05 4.20
C HIS A 304 10.72 -18.50 3.28
N GLU A 305 11.25 -19.73 3.45
CA GLU A 305 12.25 -20.29 2.54
C GLU A 305 11.70 -20.42 1.12
N ARG A 306 10.47 -20.94 0.99
CA ARG A 306 9.78 -20.99 -0.31
C ARG A 306 9.57 -19.61 -0.92
N LEU A 307 9.23 -18.61 -0.09
CA LEU A 307 9.05 -17.23 -0.54
C LEU A 307 10.37 -16.61 -1.03
N VAL A 308 11.49 -16.88 -0.33
CA VAL A 308 12.84 -16.47 -0.76
C VAL A 308 13.23 -17.15 -2.07
N ALA A 309 12.94 -18.45 -2.23
CA ALA A 309 13.21 -19.17 -3.47
C ALA A 309 12.38 -18.63 -4.66
N LEU A 310 11.12 -18.27 -4.41
CA LEU A 310 10.23 -17.69 -5.44
C LEU A 310 10.63 -16.27 -5.84
N ARG A 311 10.98 -15.43 -4.86
CA ARG A 311 11.33 -14.01 -5.04
C ARG A 311 12.48 -13.59 -4.12
N PRO A 312 13.71 -13.84 -4.50
CA PRO A 312 14.87 -13.43 -3.71
C PRO A 312 14.91 -11.91 -3.52
N SER A 313 14.87 -11.45 -2.28
CA SER A 313 15.04 -10.04 -1.92
C SER A 313 15.66 -9.92 -0.53
N PRO A 314 16.38 -8.83 -0.21
CA PRO A 314 16.90 -8.60 1.14
C PRO A 314 15.80 -8.68 2.20
N ALA A 315 14.65 -8.06 1.99
CA ALA A 315 13.51 -8.07 2.92
C ALA A 315 12.97 -9.51 3.16
N ALA A 316 12.83 -10.32 2.10
CA ALA A 316 12.40 -11.71 2.25
C ALA A 316 13.43 -12.55 3.02
N ARG A 317 14.73 -12.30 2.80
CA ARG A 317 15.82 -12.98 3.55
C ARG A 317 15.85 -12.58 5.02
N VAL A 318 15.61 -11.30 5.34
CA VAL A 318 15.47 -10.85 6.74
C VAL A 318 14.31 -11.57 7.41
N ALA A 319 13.12 -11.59 6.78
CA ALA A 319 11.96 -12.27 7.35
C ALA A 319 12.19 -13.77 7.55
N ALA A 320 12.87 -14.45 6.61
CA ALA A 320 13.25 -15.86 6.74
C ALA A 320 14.25 -16.07 7.89
N ALA A 321 15.24 -15.20 8.03
CA ALA A 321 16.21 -15.26 9.14
C ALA A 321 15.53 -15.06 10.50
N VAL A 322 14.61 -14.10 10.61
CA VAL A 322 13.80 -13.89 11.83
C VAL A 322 12.98 -15.15 12.16
N ALA A 323 12.30 -15.74 11.18
CA ALA A 323 11.50 -16.95 11.39
C ALA A 323 12.37 -18.14 11.87
N ARG A 324 13.55 -18.32 11.28
CA ARG A 324 14.54 -19.32 11.73
C ARG A 324 15.05 -19.02 13.13
N GLY A 325 15.29 -17.76 13.46
CA GLY A 325 15.69 -17.35 14.80
C GLY A 325 14.62 -17.70 15.86
N ARG A 326 13.36 -17.46 15.57
CA ARG A 326 12.24 -17.85 16.45
C ARG A 326 12.12 -19.37 16.60
N LEU A 327 12.34 -20.12 15.52
CA LEU A 327 12.38 -21.58 15.56
C LEU A 327 13.56 -22.08 16.41
N ALA A 328 14.76 -21.51 16.20
CA ALA A 328 15.95 -21.89 16.97
C ALA A 328 15.82 -21.56 18.47
N LEU A 329 15.22 -20.42 18.82
CA LEU A 329 14.92 -20.06 20.21
C LEU A 329 13.97 -21.07 20.88
N ARG A 330 12.99 -21.59 20.15
CA ARG A 330 12.05 -22.59 20.67
C ARG A 330 12.70 -23.98 20.84
N ASP A 331 13.50 -24.39 19.86
CA ASP A 331 13.99 -25.77 19.75
C ASP A 331 15.45 -25.94 20.20
N GLY A 332 16.10 -24.86 20.67
CA GLY A 332 17.50 -24.88 21.09
C GLY A 332 18.51 -24.97 19.94
N GLY A 333 18.14 -24.38 18.76
CA GLY A 333 18.98 -24.37 17.59
C GLY A 333 20.10 -23.32 17.61
N ASP A 334 20.91 -23.26 16.52
CA ASP A 334 22.04 -22.35 16.38
C ASP A 334 21.58 -20.92 16.09
N LEU A 335 21.69 -20.05 17.07
CA LEU A 335 21.39 -18.62 16.98
C LEU A 335 22.54 -17.81 16.38
N ASP A 336 23.78 -18.33 16.41
CA ASP A 336 24.95 -17.62 15.87
C ASP A 336 24.91 -17.62 14.34
N GLU A 337 24.43 -18.69 13.72
CA GLU A 337 24.18 -18.73 12.26
C GLU A 337 23.13 -17.69 11.86
N VAL A 338 22.05 -17.56 12.65
CA VAL A 338 20.99 -16.56 12.40
C VAL A 338 21.55 -15.15 12.54
N ALA A 339 22.32 -14.88 13.62
CA ALA A 339 22.96 -13.58 13.83
C ALA A 339 23.91 -13.21 12.69
N ALA A 340 24.74 -14.15 12.25
CA ALA A 340 25.65 -13.96 11.12
C ALA A 340 24.90 -13.66 9.80
N ALA A 341 23.77 -14.33 9.56
CA ALA A 341 22.94 -14.08 8.39
C ALA A 341 22.32 -12.68 8.43
N LEU A 342 21.78 -12.23 9.57
CA LEU A 342 21.22 -10.90 9.75
C LEU A 342 22.30 -9.82 9.65
N ALA A 343 23.51 -10.04 10.22
CA ALA A 343 24.64 -9.10 10.14
C ALA A 343 25.08 -8.85 8.68
N ARG A 344 25.08 -9.87 7.83
CA ARG A 344 25.31 -9.65 6.39
C ARG A 344 24.23 -8.78 5.76
N LEU A 345 22.96 -8.99 6.14
CA LEU A 345 21.82 -8.25 5.58
C LEU A 345 21.75 -6.78 6.06
N GLU A 346 22.41 -6.41 7.16
CA GLU A 346 22.58 -4.99 7.58
C GLU A 346 23.29 -4.13 6.52
N HIS A 347 24.05 -4.76 5.63
CA HIS A 347 24.81 -4.08 4.57
C HIS A 347 24.24 -4.27 3.18
N GLU A 348 23.14 -5.05 3.04
CA GLU A 348 22.54 -5.40 1.75
C GLU A 348 21.21 -4.69 1.49
N GLY A 349 20.97 -4.30 0.23
CA GLY A 349 19.69 -3.82 -0.26
C GLY A 349 19.34 -2.39 0.12
N ALA A 350 18.05 -2.08 0.12
CA ALA A 350 17.53 -0.76 0.45
C ALA A 350 17.65 -0.47 1.95
N GLU A 351 17.74 0.81 2.31
CA GLU A 351 17.84 1.29 3.69
C GLU A 351 16.79 0.66 4.62
N ALA A 352 15.54 0.52 4.16
CA ALA A 352 14.48 -0.13 4.94
C ALA A 352 14.84 -1.57 5.32
N SER A 353 15.36 -2.38 4.38
CA SER A 353 15.74 -3.77 4.66
C SER A 353 16.94 -3.87 5.59
N ARG A 354 17.91 -2.96 5.46
CA ARG A 354 19.07 -2.88 6.36
C ARG A 354 18.62 -2.56 7.78
N ARG A 355 17.74 -1.57 7.94
CA ARG A 355 17.16 -1.20 9.22
C ARG A 355 16.37 -2.35 9.85
N ASP A 356 15.60 -3.08 9.06
CA ASP A 356 14.85 -4.25 9.53
C ASP A 356 15.79 -5.36 10.00
N ALA A 357 16.93 -5.57 9.34
CA ALA A 357 17.97 -6.50 9.78
C ALA A 357 18.60 -6.07 11.10
N SER A 358 18.95 -4.78 11.24
CA SER A 358 19.49 -4.22 12.49
C SER A 358 18.50 -4.35 13.66
N LEU A 359 17.20 -4.10 13.40
CA LEU A 359 16.15 -4.27 14.40
C LEU A 359 16.00 -5.75 14.82
N ALA A 360 16.08 -6.67 13.84
CA ALA A 360 16.04 -8.10 14.10
C ALA A 360 17.25 -8.59 14.94
N LEU A 361 18.44 -8.04 14.70
CA LEU A 361 19.62 -8.32 15.53
C LEU A 361 19.47 -7.80 16.96
N ALA A 362 18.91 -6.59 17.12
CA ALA A 362 18.63 -6.06 18.45
C ALA A 362 17.64 -6.94 19.22
N ASP A 363 16.56 -7.41 18.55
CA ASP A 363 15.60 -8.33 19.15
C ASP A 363 16.24 -9.69 19.45
N LEU A 364 17.07 -10.22 18.57
CA LEU A 364 17.77 -11.49 18.79
C LEU A 364 18.70 -11.42 20.02
N ALA A 365 19.52 -10.37 20.16
CA ALA A 365 20.36 -10.13 21.33
C ALA A 365 19.51 -10.01 22.60
N TRP A 366 18.35 -9.33 22.53
CA TRP A 366 17.41 -9.25 23.65
C TRP A 366 16.89 -10.64 24.07
N GLN A 367 16.51 -11.49 23.11
CA GLN A 367 16.00 -12.84 23.35
C GLN A 367 17.09 -13.78 23.92
N ARG A 368 18.35 -13.55 23.56
CA ARG A 368 19.53 -14.28 24.12
C ARG A 368 19.91 -13.83 25.53
N GLY A 369 19.29 -12.76 26.05
CA GLY A 369 19.66 -12.17 27.34
C GLY A 369 20.88 -11.26 27.30
N GLU A 370 21.42 -10.94 26.15
CA GLU A 370 22.56 -10.06 25.90
C GLU A 370 22.12 -8.60 26.02
N ARG A 371 21.70 -8.19 27.23
CA ARG A 371 21.00 -6.92 27.47
C ARG A 371 21.78 -5.70 27.04
N ALA A 372 23.09 -5.65 27.35
CA ALA A 372 23.94 -4.50 27.01
C ALA A 372 24.08 -4.32 25.50
N GLU A 373 24.26 -5.41 24.75
CA GLU A 373 24.31 -5.35 23.28
C GLU A 373 22.96 -4.94 22.68
N ALA A 374 21.87 -5.54 23.12
CA ALA A 374 20.52 -5.22 22.69
C ALA A 374 20.22 -3.72 22.91
N ALA A 375 20.54 -3.18 24.09
CA ALA A 375 20.34 -1.77 24.41
C ALA A 375 21.15 -0.84 23.51
N ALA A 376 22.41 -1.13 23.27
CA ALA A 376 23.25 -0.34 22.38
C ALA A 376 22.69 -0.29 20.94
N ARG A 377 22.24 -1.45 20.44
CA ARG A 377 21.61 -1.55 19.12
C ARG A 377 20.28 -0.78 19.05
N TYR A 378 19.39 -0.92 20.04
CA TYR A 378 18.13 -0.19 20.09
C TYR A 378 18.32 1.31 20.21
N ALA A 379 19.31 1.78 21.01
CA ALA A 379 19.62 3.19 21.15
C ALA A 379 20.07 3.81 19.80
N THR A 380 20.93 3.10 19.05
CA THR A 380 21.41 3.54 17.73
C THR A 380 20.27 3.63 16.70
N LEU A 381 19.29 2.74 16.79
CA LEU A 381 18.18 2.68 15.82
C LEU A 381 17.05 3.67 16.11
N ALA A 382 16.89 4.11 17.37
CA ALA A 382 15.72 4.82 17.84
C ALA A 382 15.37 6.06 16.98
N ASP A 383 16.36 6.84 16.56
CA ASP A 383 16.11 8.08 15.80
C ASP A 383 15.78 7.84 14.31
N ALA A 384 16.06 6.65 13.79
CA ALA A 384 15.75 6.26 12.42
C ALA A 384 14.39 5.53 12.29
N LEU A 385 13.71 5.26 13.42
CA LEU A 385 12.45 4.51 13.46
C LEU A 385 11.23 5.45 13.50
N PRO A 386 10.06 5.00 12.98
CA PRO A 386 8.78 5.68 13.22
C PRO A 386 8.48 5.81 14.71
N ALA A 387 7.78 6.87 15.12
CA ALA A 387 7.59 7.25 16.53
C ALA A 387 7.21 6.10 17.50
N PRO A 388 6.24 5.21 17.23
CA PRO A 388 5.92 4.10 18.13
C PRO A 388 7.02 3.05 18.26
N LEU A 389 7.74 2.75 17.17
CA LEU A 389 8.91 1.86 17.20
C LEU A 389 10.10 2.53 17.87
N ALA A 390 10.28 3.83 17.67
CA ALA A 390 11.30 4.62 18.35
C ALA A 390 11.09 4.62 19.86
N ALA A 391 9.84 4.79 20.31
CA ALA A 391 9.49 4.71 21.71
C ALA A 391 9.76 3.31 22.31
N PHE A 392 9.42 2.24 21.58
CA PHE A 392 9.76 0.88 21.94
C PHE A 392 11.29 0.69 22.05
N ALA A 393 12.06 1.14 21.05
CA ALA A 393 13.50 1.00 21.04
C ALA A 393 14.15 1.75 22.23
N ARG A 394 13.70 2.97 22.54
CA ARG A 394 14.17 3.73 23.70
C ARG A 394 13.81 3.04 25.02
N ARG A 395 12.59 2.46 25.12
CA ARG A 395 12.19 1.68 26.30
C ARG A 395 13.09 0.46 26.51
N ARG A 396 13.39 -0.30 25.44
CA ARG A 396 14.32 -1.43 25.48
C ARG A 396 15.76 -1.02 25.83
N ALA A 397 16.23 0.09 25.28
CA ALA A 397 17.55 0.64 25.61
C ALA A 397 17.69 1.05 27.08
N ALA A 398 16.62 1.49 27.72
CA ALA A 398 16.61 1.90 29.12
C ALA A 398 16.48 0.74 30.13
N LEU A 399 16.18 -0.48 29.69
CA LEU A 399 15.98 -1.66 30.52
C LEU A 399 17.23 -2.57 30.63
N ALA A 400 18.38 -2.12 30.13
CA ALA A 400 19.62 -2.87 30.09
C ALA A 400 20.52 -2.70 31.32
#